data_bff4ce0fe3c41f6b3fd475987251aa4b
#
_entry.id   bff4ce0fe3c41f6b3fd475987251aa4b
#
_cell.length_a   1.000
_cell.length_b   1.000
_cell.length_c   1.000
_cell.angle_alpha   90.00
_cell.angle_beta   90.00
_cell.angle_gamma   90.00
#
_symmetry.space_group_name_H-M   'P 1'
#
loop_
_entity.id
_entity.type
_entity.pdbx_description
1 polymer ?
#
loop_
_entity_poly.entity_id
_entity_poly.type
_entity_poly.pdbx_seq_one_letter_code
_entity_poly.pdbx_strand_id
1 'polypeptide(L)'
;MTRLDRQEKRFRTSPLCACLGLLPVCIVLAAAGQIRTGEIRGFISAAHGNEPLRSVRVGLASSKMSGNRPAVSRHARTGLDGRFRFADLPLGDYSLSFRKDGYEADLSLSASVKLSGDEPRTDLRVEMRRSAAIAGRVLDADGDAVPLATVQLYERMTSQGLSRLQFKRSGVTNDLGEYRLSGLEPGRYFAAVRPLSLRSPRGVRAFEFPNVYHPDAGSIEESAPIAVRWGTERQGIDFHLPRAMRTSVEGSVFHGDSGQPCPACNVIVIGPGNMIVSSVSPDEQGLFAVRGLHPGEYRLVAQTGDGGFYAEESVLLVSRKTIEVALVVSTTQDVIGRIVAETSPPQDDPATLNQAMRVRLVSDVGAPSGRLTRLPTLAAGGEFRFSGVTPGSHYVFVTELPKTAYVSRMLIDGRPLNSRRVSVPQSAPLEGLEIRIAFDAGAVQGTVAEEGSKASVTPEGFVVLLPSRYEEDWHFERLGRYRREDGAFAISGVPPGAYTVFAVGRDNHFDLGIAEDLRYLRERGRRVLVAANESVTAEAPFIANRE
;
A
#
# COMPACT_ATOMS: atom_id res chain seq x y z
N MET A 1 -57.09 43.19 -2.26
CA MET A 1 -58.18 43.23 -1.28
C MET A 1 -57.57 42.65 -0.02
N THR A 2 -57.41 43.27 1.10
CA THR A 2 -57.76 44.42 1.88
C THR A 2 -56.75 44.41 3.02
N ARG A 3 -55.93 45.42 3.14
CA ARG A 3 -55.96 46.56 4.06
C ARG A 3 -55.93 46.26 5.57
N LEU A 4 -54.78 46.72 6.22
CA LEU A 4 -54.69 47.70 7.30
C LEU A 4 -55.16 47.25 8.72
N ASP A 5 -54.36 47.39 9.78
CA ASP A 5 -54.39 48.64 10.53
C ASP A 5 -53.25 48.76 11.54
N ARG A 6 -52.75 50.00 11.65
CA ARG A 6 -51.85 50.57 12.66
C ARG A 6 -52.58 50.82 13.97
N GLN A 7 -51.95 50.71 15.09
CA GLN A 7 -52.18 51.66 16.18
C GLN A 7 -50.91 51.93 17.01
N GLU A 8 -50.41 53.15 16.86
CA GLU A 8 -49.60 53.87 17.83
C GLU A 8 -50.43 54.20 19.10
N LYS A 9 -49.83 54.16 20.27
CA LYS A 9 -50.22 55.05 21.39
C LYS A 9 -49.01 55.61 22.09
N ARG A 10 -48.90 56.91 21.96
CA ARG A 10 -48.04 57.84 22.73
C ARG A 10 -48.65 58.15 24.10
N PHE A 11 -47.79 58.78 24.95
CA PHE A 11 -47.96 59.62 26.12
C PHE A 11 -47.77 58.87 27.45
N ARG A 12 -47.05 59.39 28.47
CA ARG A 12 -46.74 60.78 28.91
C ARG A 12 -45.54 60.78 29.87
N THR A 13 -44.80 61.83 29.85
CA THR A 13 -43.76 62.32 30.79
C THR A 13 -44.31 62.76 32.13
N SER A 14 -43.56 62.55 33.20
CA SER A 14 -43.09 63.59 34.13
C SER A 14 -42.58 63.00 35.47
N PRO A 15 -41.92 63.77 36.34
CA PRO A 15 -40.51 63.51 36.74
C PRO A 15 -40.32 63.38 38.28
N LEU A 16 -39.00 63.30 38.69
CA LEU A 16 -38.44 63.50 40.02
C LEU A 16 -38.51 62.37 41.05
N CYS A 17 -37.37 61.73 41.29
CA CYS A 17 -36.66 61.95 42.56
C CYS A 17 -35.29 61.27 42.56
N ALA A 18 -34.29 62.04 42.91
CA ALA A 18 -32.92 61.64 43.09
C ALA A 18 -32.74 60.73 44.30
N CYS A 19 -32.04 59.60 44.16
CA CYS A 19 -31.33 58.97 45.24
C CYS A 19 -30.02 58.40 44.71
N LEU A 20 -28.91 58.98 45.16
CA LEU A 20 -27.56 58.47 45.01
C LEU A 20 -27.48 57.08 45.63
N GLY A 21 -27.09 56.10 44.80
CA GLY A 21 -26.67 54.80 45.24
C GLY A 21 -25.47 54.38 44.39
N LEU A 22 -24.26 54.55 44.89
CA LEU A 22 -23.01 54.02 44.32
C LEU A 22 -23.08 52.51 44.35
N LEU A 23 -23.25 51.90 43.18
CA LEU A 23 -22.99 50.48 42.95
C LEU A 23 -21.59 50.34 42.33
N PRO A 24 -20.72 49.48 42.88
CA PRO A 24 -19.43 49.22 42.26
C PRO A 24 -19.66 48.43 40.98
N VAL A 25 -19.26 48.99 39.84
CA VAL A 25 -19.13 48.28 38.59
C VAL A 25 -17.97 47.29 38.74
N CYS A 26 -18.27 46.04 39.04
CA CYS A 26 -17.32 44.96 38.89
C CYS A 26 -17.05 44.78 37.39
N ILE A 27 -15.98 45.38 36.91
CA ILE A 27 -15.39 45.02 35.62
C ILE A 27 -14.82 43.62 35.79
N VAL A 28 -15.60 42.61 35.36
CA VAL A 28 -15.06 41.27 35.14
C VAL A 28 -14.15 41.39 33.91
N LEU A 29 -12.87 41.62 34.12
CA LEU A 29 -11.85 41.35 33.13
C LEU A 29 -11.91 39.86 32.85
N ALA A 30 -12.61 39.48 31.77
CA ALA A 30 -12.44 38.18 31.17
C ALA A 30 -10.97 38.10 30.76
N ALA A 31 -10.17 37.40 31.54
CA ALA A 31 -8.85 36.99 31.12
C ALA A 31 -9.02 36.09 29.88
N ALA A 32 -8.96 36.70 28.71
CA ALA A 32 -8.79 35.98 27.48
C ALA A 32 -7.46 35.22 27.62
N GLY A 33 -7.54 33.94 27.96
CA GLY A 33 -6.37 33.08 28.02
C GLY A 33 -5.62 33.22 26.72
N GLN A 34 -4.43 33.76 26.75
CA GLN A 34 -3.56 33.81 25.58
C GLN A 34 -3.36 32.39 25.09
N ILE A 35 -3.98 32.05 23.94
CA ILE A 35 -3.71 30.80 23.27
C ILE A 35 -2.24 30.85 22.92
N ARG A 36 -1.42 30.05 23.62
CA ARG A 36 -0.01 29.94 23.30
C ARG A 36 0.11 29.36 21.91
N THR A 37 0.68 30.12 20.99
CA THR A 37 0.94 29.70 19.62
C THR A 37 2.41 29.42 19.42
N GLY A 38 2.71 28.53 18.50
CA GLY A 38 4.08 28.17 18.13
C GLY A 38 4.36 28.45 16.65
N GLU A 39 5.57 28.14 16.26
CA GLU A 39 6.10 28.38 14.93
C GLU A 39 6.90 27.19 14.42
N ILE A 40 6.68 26.80 13.15
CA ILE A 40 7.49 25.81 12.44
C ILE A 40 8.18 26.53 11.29
N ARG A 41 9.50 26.47 11.27
CA ARG A 41 10.36 26.96 10.20
C ARG A 41 11.12 25.82 9.58
N GLY A 42 11.66 26.03 8.39
CA GLY A 42 12.58 25.07 7.83
C GLY A 42 13.32 25.57 6.61
N PHE A 43 14.33 24.81 6.27
CA PHE A 43 15.17 24.99 5.12
C PHE A 43 15.17 23.72 4.29
N ILE A 44 14.91 23.84 3.00
CA ILE A 44 14.87 22.73 2.06
C ILE A 44 15.98 22.89 1.04
N SER A 45 16.81 21.87 0.92
CA SER A 45 17.93 21.82 -0.01
C SER A 45 17.91 20.58 -0.89
N ALA A 46 18.63 20.64 -2.01
CA ALA A 46 18.93 19.45 -2.79
C ALA A 46 19.96 18.58 -2.05
N ALA A 47 19.75 17.26 -2.04
CA ALA A 47 20.78 16.32 -1.58
C ALA A 47 22.01 16.42 -2.47
N HIS A 48 23.20 16.23 -1.90
CA HIS A 48 24.52 16.33 -2.57
C HIS A 48 24.94 17.73 -3.04
N GLY A 49 24.50 18.80 -2.41
CA GLY A 49 24.99 20.14 -2.79
C GLY A 49 24.55 21.22 -1.84
N ASN A 50 23.65 20.91 -0.94
CA ASN A 50 23.06 21.87 0.00
C ASN A 50 22.47 23.12 -0.71
N GLU A 51 22.21 23.01 -2.03
CA GLU A 51 21.59 24.07 -2.81
C GLU A 51 20.14 24.30 -2.35
N PRO A 52 19.76 25.55 -2.04
CA PRO A 52 18.40 25.86 -1.62
C PRO A 52 17.39 25.54 -2.72
N LEU A 53 16.34 24.82 -2.38
CA LEU A 53 15.26 24.48 -3.31
C LEU A 53 14.11 25.48 -3.20
N ARG A 54 14.00 26.34 -4.23
CA ARG A 54 12.88 27.28 -4.38
C ARG A 54 11.59 26.57 -4.82
N SER A 55 10.46 27.19 -4.49
CA SER A 55 9.12 26.79 -4.94
C SER A 55 8.70 25.38 -4.54
N VAL A 56 9.31 24.81 -3.48
CA VAL A 56 8.81 23.57 -2.88
C VAL A 56 7.48 23.87 -2.20
N ARG A 57 6.47 23.10 -2.48
CA ARG A 57 5.17 23.16 -1.84
C ARG A 57 5.24 22.40 -0.52
N VAL A 58 5.07 23.10 0.59
CA VAL A 58 5.07 22.55 1.95
C VAL A 58 3.63 22.51 2.44
N GLY A 59 3.10 21.34 2.72
CA GLY A 59 1.80 21.17 3.39
C GLY A 59 1.99 20.88 4.86
N LEU A 60 1.15 21.47 5.71
CA LEU A 60 1.10 21.24 7.15
C LEU A 60 -0.30 20.80 7.53
N ALA A 61 -0.41 19.74 8.33
CA ALA A 61 -1.67 19.25 8.87
C ALA A 61 -1.51 18.88 10.34
N SER A 62 -2.49 19.24 11.18
CA SER A 62 -2.51 18.80 12.59
C SER A 62 -2.94 17.34 12.70
N SER A 63 -2.39 16.61 13.67
CA SER A 63 -2.85 15.25 14.01
C SER A 63 -4.23 15.26 14.67
N LYS A 64 -4.63 16.39 15.27
CA LYS A 64 -5.97 16.57 15.82
C LYS A 64 -6.98 16.75 14.71
N MET A 65 -8.03 15.95 14.74
CA MET A 65 -9.11 15.97 13.76
C MET A 65 -10.28 16.83 14.23
N SER A 66 -10.95 17.49 13.27
CA SER A 66 -12.25 18.15 13.46
C SER A 66 -13.21 17.54 12.44
N GLY A 67 -14.03 16.59 12.89
CA GLY A 67 -14.76 15.70 12.00
C GLY A 67 -13.80 14.84 11.18
N ASN A 68 -13.96 14.84 9.86
CA ASN A 68 -13.13 14.04 8.93
C ASN A 68 -11.96 14.83 8.30
N ARG A 69 -11.57 15.98 8.87
CA ARG A 69 -10.47 16.83 8.38
C ARG A 69 -9.54 17.23 9.51
N PRO A 70 -8.23 17.48 9.23
CA PRO A 70 -7.32 18.04 10.21
C PRO A 70 -7.85 19.38 10.73
N ALA A 71 -7.75 19.61 12.04
CA ALA A 71 -8.20 20.86 12.69
C ALA A 71 -7.42 22.08 12.17
N VAL A 72 -6.16 21.88 11.79
CA VAL A 72 -5.31 22.88 11.12
C VAL A 72 -4.75 22.26 9.84
N SER A 73 -4.94 22.95 8.71
CA SER A 73 -4.31 22.61 7.44
C SER A 73 -3.83 23.89 6.77
N ARG A 74 -2.55 23.99 6.50
CA ARG A 74 -1.91 25.15 5.86
C ARG A 74 -0.92 24.73 4.79
N HIS A 75 -0.63 25.65 3.86
CA HIS A 75 0.34 25.47 2.81
C HIS A 75 1.29 26.67 2.73
N ALA A 76 2.56 26.39 2.44
CA ALA A 76 3.58 27.39 2.14
C ALA A 76 4.37 26.97 0.91
N ARG A 77 5.15 27.90 0.36
CA ARG A 77 6.15 27.62 -0.67
C ARG A 77 7.49 28.17 -0.22
N THR A 78 8.58 27.44 -0.50
CA THR A 78 9.92 27.94 -0.21
C THR A 78 10.28 29.11 -1.12
N GLY A 79 10.98 30.10 -0.53
CA GLY A 79 11.58 31.21 -1.24
C GLY A 79 12.81 30.81 -2.07
N LEU A 80 13.50 31.80 -2.62
CA LEU A 80 14.77 31.59 -3.35
C LEU A 80 15.86 31.01 -2.44
N ASP A 81 15.78 31.31 -1.15
CA ASP A 81 16.66 30.83 -0.09
C ASP A 81 16.32 29.44 0.43
N GLY A 82 15.32 28.76 -0.16
CA GLY A 82 14.87 27.44 0.28
C GLY A 82 14.11 27.42 1.61
N ARG A 83 13.78 28.59 2.20
CA ARG A 83 13.14 28.66 3.51
C ARG A 83 11.63 28.67 3.41
N PHE A 84 10.97 28.12 4.46
CA PHE A 84 9.52 28.22 4.67
C PHE A 84 9.22 28.53 6.13
N ARG A 85 7.99 29.00 6.39
CA ARG A 85 7.55 29.38 7.74
C ARG A 85 6.04 29.20 7.89
N PHE A 86 5.63 28.62 9.01
CA PHE A 86 4.26 28.60 9.51
C PHE A 86 4.26 29.22 10.90
N ALA A 87 3.64 30.39 11.04
CA ALA A 87 3.51 31.08 12.31
C ALA A 87 2.10 30.91 12.89
N ASP A 88 1.94 31.29 14.16
CA ASP A 88 0.66 31.31 14.86
C ASP A 88 -0.08 29.96 14.82
N LEU A 89 0.66 28.88 15.08
CA LEU A 89 0.14 27.52 15.15
C LEU A 89 -0.27 27.21 16.59
N PRO A 90 -1.46 26.65 16.84
CA PRO A 90 -1.79 26.07 18.14
C PRO A 90 -0.75 25.02 18.55
N LEU A 91 -0.52 24.87 19.86
CA LEU A 91 0.34 23.80 20.35
C LEU A 91 -0.27 22.43 20.04
N GLY A 92 0.56 21.45 19.65
CA GLY A 92 0.10 20.12 19.26
C GLY A 92 1.04 19.42 18.29
N ASP A 93 0.59 18.27 17.80
CA ASP A 93 1.33 17.44 16.85
C ASP A 93 0.92 17.78 15.41
N TYR A 94 1.92 17.92 14.54
CA TYR A 94 1.77 18.28 13.14
C TYR A 94 2.52 17.31 12.25
N SER A 95 1.95 17.03 11.07
CA SER A 95 2.63 16.36 9.97
C SER A 95 2.91 17.34 8.85
N LEU A 96 4.11 17.27 8.26
CA LEU A 96 4.48 18.07 7.11
C LEU A 96 4.65 17.17 5.87
N SER A 97 4.28 17.72 4.71
CA SER A 97 4.50 17.11 3.41
C SER A 97 5.23 18.07 2.49
N PHE A 98 6.13 17.55 1.66
CA PHE A 98 6.97 18.35 0.77
C PHE A 98 6.76 17.85 -0.67
N ARG A 99 6.50 18.77 -1.61
CA ARG A 99 6.28 18.43 -3.02
C ARG A 99 6.99 19.41 -3.94
N LYS A 100 7.80 18.87 -4.83
CA LYS A 100 8.43 19.58 -5.94
C LYS A 100 8.58 18.63 -7.11
N ASP A 101 8.16 19.06 -8.30
CA ASP A 101 8.26 18.23 -9.50
C ASP A 101 9.73 17.86 -9.78
N GLY A 102 9.97 16.58 -10.04
CA GLY A 102 11.31 16.03 -10.26
C GLY A 102 12.16 15.85 -8.99
N TYR A 103 11.56 16.00 -7.82
CA TYR A 103 12.22 15.78 -6.54
C TYR A 103 11.33 14.97 -5.61
N GLU A 104 11.94 14.11 -4.80
CA GLU A 104 11.31 13.42 -3.70
C GLU A 104 11.97 13.85 -2.38
N ALA A 105 11.13 14.10 -1.38
CA ALA A 105 11.62 14.35 -0.04
C ALA A 105 12.03 13.03 0.61
N ASP A 106 13.09 13.07 1.39
CA ASP A 106 13.40 11.95 2.25
C ASP A 106 12.29 11.77 3.30
N LEU A 107 11.45 10.73 3.11
CA LEU A 107 10.30 10.45 3.97
C LEU A 107 10.68 9.91 5.36
N SER A 108 11.95 9.59 5.61
CA SER A 108 12.42 9.30 6.97
C SER A 108 12.30 10.53 7.85
N LEU A 109 12.27 11.69 7.23
CA LEU A 109 11.95 13.00 7.78
C LEU A 109 10.48 13.38 7.54
N SER A 110 9.54 12.44 7.39
CA SER A 110 8.11 12.74 7.54
C SER A 110 7.96 13.44 8.86
N ALA A 111 8.10 14.76 8.81
CA ALA A 111 8.28 15.56 9.99
C ALA A 111 6.97 15.54 10.77
N SER A 112 6.83 14.56 11.62
CA SER A 112 5.95 14.67 12.75
C SER A 112 6.65 15.65 13.69
N VAL A 113 6.09 16.84 13.81
CA VAL A 113 6.61 17.93 14.65
C VAL A 113 5.65 18.14 15.79
N LYS A 114 6.17 18.13 17.00
CA LYS A 114 5.42 18.45 18.19
C LYS A 114 5.77 19.88 18.65
N LEU A 115 4.78 20.76 18.69
CA LEU A 115 4.89 22.06 19.33
C LEU A 115 4.36 21.97 20.77
N SER A 116 5.24 22.19 21.74
CA SER A 116 4.89 22.21 23.17
C SER A 116 5.09 23.60 23.79
N GLY A 117 4.60 23.80 25.01
CA GLY A 117 4.79 25.05 25.72
C GLY A 117 6.24 25.37 26.03
N ASP A 118 7.07 24.34 26.16
CA ASP A 118 8.51 24.45 26.44
C ASP A 118 9.33 24.61 25.14
N GLU A 119 8.82 24.05 24.02
CA GLU A 119 9.42 24.17 22.70
C GLU A 119 8.37 24.69 21.68
N PRO A 120 8.06 26.01 21.72
CA PRO A 120 7.08 26.59 20.80
C PRO A 120 7.66 26.87 19.40
N ARG A 121 8.94 26.59 19.17
CA ARG A 121 9.62 26.76 17.88
C ARG A 121 10.36 25.49 17.48
N THR A 122 10.25 25.15 16.19
CA THR A 122 11.00 24.05 15.60
C THR A 122 11.58 24.49 14.26
N ASP A 123 12.88 24.27 14.10
CA ASP A 123 13.61 24.49 12.86
C ASP A 123 13.91 23.15 12.20
N LEU A 124 13.44 22.97 10.96
CA LEU A 124 13.60 21.74 10.19
C LEU A 124 14.61 21.91 9.07
N ARG A 125 15.43 20.91 8.85
CA ARG A 125 16.23 20.76 7.63
C ARG A 125 15.72 19.57 6.85
N VAL A 126 15.36 19.79 5.58
CA VAL A 126 14.82 18.76 4.70
C VAL A 126 15.66 18.70 3.44
N GLU A 127 16.18 17.53 3.15
CA GLU A 127 16.86 17.27 1.88
C GLU A 127 15.88 16.62 0.91
N MET A 128 15.91 17.09 -0.33
CA MET A 128 15.15 16.47 -1.43
C MET A 128 16.11 15.96 -2.50
N ARG A 129 15.87 14.75 -2.97
CA ARG A 129 16.67 14.11 -4.03
C ARG A 129 15.98 14.27 -5.37
N ARG A 130 16.75 14.40 -6.43
CA ARG A 130 16.20 14.30 -7.79
C ARG A 130 15.62 12.91 -7.98
N SER A 131 14.35 12.86 -8.36
CA SER A 131 13.69 11.60 -8.71
C SER A 131 14.25 11.04 -10.01
N ALA A 132 14.09 9.73 -10.18
CA ALA A 132 14.37 9.09 -11.46
C ALA A 132 13.23 9.28 -12.46
N ALA A 133 13.52 9.00 -13.73
CA ALA A 133 12.54 8.98 -14.81
C ALA A 133 12.79 7.81 -15.77
N ILE A 134 11.72 7.36 -16.40
CA ILE A 134 11.74 6.39 -17.51
C ILE A 134 11.04 7.05 -18.70
N ALA A 135 11.67 7.00 -19.87
CA ALA A 135 11.16 7.61 -21.09
C ALA A 135 11.39 6.70 -22.30
N GLY A 136 10.51 6.82 -23.29
CA GLY A 136 10.58 6.04 -24.53
C GLY A 136 9.45 6.40 -25.46
N ARG A 137 9.23 5.54 -26.45
CA ARG A 137 8.20 5.67 -27.48
C ARG A 137 7.32 4.44 -27.54
N VAL A 138 6.10 4.64 -28.01
CA VAL A 138 5.18 3.56 -28.37
C VAL A 138 4.93 3.67 -29.87
N LEU A 139 5.29 2.62 -30.57
CA LEU A 139 5.14 2.48 -32.02
C LEU A 139 4.20 1.32 -32.34
N ASP A 140 3.48 1.39 -33.41
CA ASP A 140 2.68 0.27 -33.91
C ASP A 140 3.53 -0.71 -34.74
N ALA A 141 2.88 -1.73 -35.32
CA ALA A 141 3.53 -2.77 -36.12
C ALA A 141 4.11 -2.27 -37.46
N ASP A 142 3.72 -1.11 -37.90
CA ASP A 142 4.20 -0.48 -39.13
C ASP A 142 5.29 0.57 -38.82
N GLY A 143 5.58 0.81 -37.52
CA GLY A 143 6.58 1.76 -37.03
C GLY A 143 6.03 3.17 -36.83
N ASP A 144 4.73 3.36 -36.97
CA ASP A 144 4.09 4.64 -36.76
C ASP A 144 3.86 4.93 -35.26
N ALA A 145 3.90 6.21 -34.91
CA ALA A 145 3.70 6.66 -33.54
C ALA A 145 2.27 6.38 -33.06
N VAL A 146 2.14 5.86 -31.83
CA VAL A 146 0.83 5.61 -31.21
C VAL A 146 0.54 6.67 -30.14
N PRO A 147 -0.28 7.70 -30.45
CA PRO A 147 -0.66 8.72 -29.49
C PRO A 147 -1.69 8.20 -28.47
N LEU A 148 -1.74 8.83 -27.30
CA LEU A 148 -2.67 8.53 -26.22
C LEU A 148 -2.59 7.09 -25.68
N ALA A 149 -1.56 6.32 -26.02
CA ALA A 149 -1.29 5.03 -25.42
C ALA A 149 -0.95 5.21 -23.94
N THR A 150 -1.53 4.37 -23.09
CA THR A 150 -1.29 4.44 -21.65
C THR A 150 -0.11 3.54 -21.28
N VAL A 151 1.00 4.15 -20.85
CA VAL A 151 2.15 3.45 -20.28
C VAL A 151 2.03 3.39 -18.76
N GLN A 152 2.19 2.22 -18.19
CA GLN A 152 2.10 1.97 -16.75
C GLN A 152 3.38 1.36 -16.22
N LEU A 153 3.79 1.79 -15.03
CA LEU A 153 4.92 1.22 -14.30
C LEU A 153 4.43 0.46 -13.08
N TYR A 154 5.02 -0.70 -12.88
CA TYR A 154 4.81 -1.57 -11.74
C TYR A 154 6.14 -1.85 -11.05
N GLU A 155 6.10 -2.07 -9.76
CA GLU A 155 7.22 -2.54 -8.96
C GLU A 155 6.83 -3.87 -8.32
N ARG A 156 7.77 -4.82 -8.31
CA ARG A 156 7.58 -6.06 -7.58
C ARG A 156 7.91 -5.82 -6.11
N MET A 157 6.91 -6.00 -5.27
CA MET A 157 7.02 -5.85 -3.83
C MET A 157 6.87 -7.23 -3.19
N THR A 158 7.90 -7.67 -2.48
CA THR A 158 7.83 -8.86 -1.65
C THR A 158 7.63 -8.42 -0.21
N SER A 159 6.55 -8.86 0.39
CA SER A 159 6.21 -8.59 1.78
C SER A 159 5.59 -9.82 2.41
N GLN A 160 6.11 -10.21 3.57
CA GLN A 160 5.67 -11.39 4.31
C GLN A 160 5.66 -12.67 3.44
N GLY A 161 6.68 -12.84 2.61
CA GLY A 161 6.83 -13.96 1.70
C GLY A 161 5.92 -13.95 0.47
N LEU A 162 5.08 -12.92 0.28
CA LEU A 162 4.24 -12.77 -0.90
C LEU A 162 4.83 -11.73 -1.85
N SER A 163 5.15 -12.14 -3.07
CA SER A 163 5.56 -11.25 -4.14
C SER A 163 4.35 -10.78 -4.92
N ARG A 164 4.19 -9.47 -5.06
CA ARG A 164 3.09 -8.83 -5.78
C ARG A 164 3.58 -7.67 -6.61
N LEU A 165 2.94 -7.47 -7.76
CA LEU A 165 3.15 -6.29 -8.58
C LEU A 165 2.29 -5.14 -8.06
N GLN A 166 2.94 -4.06 -7.67
CA GLN A 166 2.29 -2.83 -7.24
C GLN A 166 2.35 -1.80 -8.36
N PHE A 167 1.19 -1.27 -8.73
CA PHE A 167 1.13 -0.10 -9.61
C PHE A 167 1.83 1.10 -8.96
N LYS A 168 2.68 1.78 -9.72
CA LYS A 168 3.42 2.97 -9.25
C LYS A 168 3.04 4.23 -9.99
N ARG A 169 3.02 4.20 -11.29
CA ARG A 169 2.79 5.39 -12.11
C ARG A 169 2.23 5.06 -13.49
N SER A 170 1.52 6.01 -14.09
CA SER A 170 1.13 5.94 -15.48
C SER A 170 1.25 7.29 -16.14
N GLY A 171 1.34 7.28 -17.44
CA GLY A 171 1.26 8.43 -18.32
C GLY A 171 0.76 8.03 -19.70
N VAL A 172 0.49 9.00 -20.51
CA VAL A 172 0.03 8.81 -21.88
C VAL A 172 1.06 9.36 -22.86
N THR A 173 1.14 8.75 -24.03
CA THR A 173 2.01 9.21 -25.12
C THR A 173 1.46 10.49 -25.76
N ASN A 174 2.38 11.33 -26.25
CA ASN A 174 2.06 12.49 -27.07
C ASN A 174 1.77 12.06 -28.54
N ASP A 175 1.61 13.04 -29.42
CA ASP A 175 1.38 12.86 -30.86
C ASP A 175 2.54 12.18 -31.61
N LEU A 176 3.74 12.22 -31.05
CA LEU A 176 4.93 11.53 -31.55
C LEU A 176 5.14 10.14 -30.92
N GLY A 177 4.15 9.63 -30.19
CA GLY A 177 4.24 8.37 -29.45
C GLY A 177 5.17 8.43 -28.24
N GLU A 178 5.71 9.59 -27.85
CA GLU A 178 6.69 9.72 -26.79
C GLU A 178 6.01 9.80 -25.42
N TYR A 179 6.64 9.18 -24.42
CA TYR A 179 6.22 9.28 -23.03
C TYR A 179 7.40 9.52 -22.09
N ARG A 180 7.11 10.10 -20.93
CA ARG A 180 8.06 10.31 -19.85
C ARG A 180 7.38 10.18 -18.48
N LEU A 181 7.80 9.21 -17.70
CA LEU A 181 7.30 8.93 -16.35
C LEU A 181 8.39 9.31 -15.33
N SER A 182 8.19 10.44 -14.67
CA SER A 182 9.13 10.99 -13.66
C SER A 182 8.56 10.85 -12.25
N GLY A 183 9.34 11.24 -11.24
CA GLY A 183 8.96 11.10 -9.83
C GLY A 183 9.08 9.65 -9.36
N LEU A 184 10.09 8.95 -9.85
CA LEU A 184 10.37 7.58 -9.47
C LEU A 184 11.44 7.54 -8.39
N GLU A 185 11.20 6.72 -7.38
CA GLU A 185 12.23 6.31 -6.42
C GLU A 185 13.19 5.31 -7.10
N PRO A 186 14.42 5.12 -6.59
CA PRO A 186 15.27 4.02 -7.03
C PRO A 186 14.56 2.68 -6.87
N GLY A 187 14.74 1.81 -7.85
CA GLY A 187 14.08 0.49 -7.83
C GLY A 187 14.15 -0.20 -9.20
N ARG A 188 13.52 -1.38 -9.25
CA ARG A 188 13.30 -2.15 -10.48
C ARG A 188 11.83 -2.04 -10.86
N TYR A 189 11.59 -1.44 -12.03
CA TYR A 189 10.25 -1.23 -12.56
C TYR A 189 9.99 -2.14 -13.74
N PHE A 190 8.75 -2.58 -13.86
CA PHE A 190 8.23 -3.26 -15.03
C PHE A 190 7.30 -2.28 -15.75
N ALA A 191 7.56 -2.08 -17.03
CA ALA A 191 6.76 -1.17 -17.85
C ALA A 191 5.82 -1.94 -18.76
N ALA A 192 4.58 -1.46 -18.88
CA ALA A 192 3.58 -2.03 -19.77
C ALA A 192 2.81 -0.94 -20.51
N VAL A 193 2.51 -1.19 -21.78
CA VAL A 193 1.51 -0.42 -22.53
C VAL A 193 0.19 -1.14 -22.44
N ARG A 194 -0.84 -0.40 -22.04
CA ARG A 194 -2.22 -0.89 -22.03
C ARG A 194 -3.00 -0.30 -23.19
N PRO A 195 -3.78 -1.12 -23.90
CA PRO A 195 -4.62 -0.64 -24.99
C PRO A 195 -5.70 0.32 -24.46
N LEU A 196 -6.03 1.29 -25.27
CA LEU A 196 -7.29 2.02 -25.08
C LEU A 196 -8.44 1.04 -25.25
N SER A 197 -9.30 0.97 -24.25
CA SER A 197 -10.54 0.21 -24.38
C SER A 197 -11.47 0.96 -25.34
N LEU A 198 -11.77 0.37 -26.46
CA LEU A 198 -12.79 0.89 -27.36
C LEU A 198 -14.14 0.93 -26.61
N ARG A 199 -14.94 1.95 -26.85
CA ARG A 199 -16.32 1.98 -26.34
C ARG A 199 -17.08 0.84 -26.99
N SER A 200 -17.37 -0.17 -26.18
CA SER A 200 -18.10 -1.37 -26.61
C SER A 200 -19.46 -1.41 -25.95
N PRO A 201 -20.44 -2.07 -26.55
CA PRO A 201 -21.72 -2.37 -25.92
C PRO A 201 -21.51 -3.09 -24.58
N ARG A 202 -22.53 -3.08 -23.71
CA ARG A 202 -22.53 -3.89 -22.49
C ARG A 202 -22.28 -5.35 -22.87
N GLY A 203 -21.51 -6.06 -22.08
CA GLY A 203 -21.11 -7.44 -22.34
C GLY A 203 -19.87 -7.60 -23.21
N VAL A 204 -19.39 -6.59 -23.91
CA VAL A 204 -18.25 -6.70 -24.81
C VAL A 204 -17.11 -5.78 -24.40
N ARG A 205 -15.88 -6.30 -24.37
CA ARG A 205 -14.63 -5.56 -24.34
C ARG A 205 -13.77 -5.94 -25.55
N ALA A 206 -13.39 -4.96 -26.33
CA ALA A 206 -12.47 -5.15 -27.43
C ALA A 206 -11.25 -4.25 -27.26
N PHE A 207 -10.10 -4.76 -27.57
CA PHE A 207 -8.84 -4.03 -27.54
C PHE A 207 -8.26 -3.95 -28.94
N GLU A 208 -7.66 -2.84 -29.24
CA GLU A 208 -6.99 -2.60 -30.53
C GLU A 208 -5.69 -3.43 -30.61
N PHE A 209 -5.01 -3.59 -29.49
CA PHE A 209 -3.86 -4.46 -29.31
C PHE A 209 -3.87 -5.05 -27.88
N PRO A 210 -3.17 -6.17 -27.61
CA PRO A 210 -3.05 -6.71 -26.26
C PRO A 210 -2.14 -5.84 -25.38
N ASN A 211 -2.09 -6.12 -24.08
CA ASN A 211 -1.07 -5.55 -23.20
C ASN A 211 0.31 -5.97 -23.70
N VAL A 212 1.24 -5.02 -23.79
CA VAL A 212 2.64 -5.28 -24.16
C VAL A 212 3.53 -4.85 -23.01
N TYR A 213 4.46 -5.70 -22.62
CA TYR A 213 5.44 -5.45 -21.56
C TYR A 213 6.82 -5.24 -22.15
N HIS A 214 7.63 -4.38 -21.54
CA HIS A 214 8.99 -4.11 -22.02
C HIS A 214 9.94 -5.31 -21.78
N PRO A 215 10.80 -5.70 -22.78
CA PRO A 215 10.80 -5.28 -24.18
C PRO A 215 9.88 -6.19 -25.03
N ASP A 216 8.76 -5.66 -25.49
CA ASP A 216 7.82 -6.31 -26.43
C ASP A 216 7.31 -7.71 -25.99
N ALA A 217 7.29 -7.98 -24.68
CA ALA A 217 6.86 -9.25 -24.10
C ALA A 217 5.33 -9.33 -23.98
N GLY A 218 4.79 -10.55 -24.11
CA GLY A 218 3.36 -10.83 -23.94
C GLY A 218 2.92 -10.92 -22.48
N SER A 219 3.86 -11.16 -21.58
CA SER A 219 3.61 -11.33 -20.15
C SER A 219 4.63 -10.58 -19.30
N ILE A 220 4.28 -10.37 -18.03
CA ILE A 220 5.18 -9.70 -17.07
C ILE A 220 6.33 -10.60 -16.64
N GLU A 221 6.16 -11.92 -16.68
CA GLU A 221 7.19 -12.92 -16.38
C GLU A 221 8.31 -12.91 -17.41
N GLU A 222 7.97 -12.63 -18.67
CA GLU A 222 8.92 -12.54 -19.78
C GLU A 222 9.54 -11.13 -19.89
N SER A 223 9.02 -10.17 -19.13
CA SER A 223 9.45 -8.78 -19.22
C SER A 223 10.76 -8.54 -18.49
N ALA A 224 11.54 -7.57 -18.99
CA ALA A 224 12.79 -7.16 -18.37
C ALA A 224 12.55 -6.04 -17.34
N PRO A 225 13.10 -6.15 -16.13
CA PRO A 225 13.05 -5.05 -15.16
C PRO A 225 13.95 -3.90 -15.59
N ILE A 226 13.46 -2.68 -15.40
CA ILE A 226 14.15 -1.43 -15.68
C ILE A 226 14.68 -0.88 -14.36
N ALA A 227 15.98 -0.95 -14.15
CA ALA A 227 16.60 -0.40 -12.95
C ALA A 227 16.81 1.12 -13.10
N VAL A 228 16.41 1.88 -12.08
CA VAL A 228 16.65 3.33 -12.00
C VAL A 228 17.28 3.71 -10.66
N ARG A 229 18.09 4.77 -10.66
CA ARG A 229 18.74 5.35 -9.49
C ARG A 229 18.33 6.82 -9.33
N TRP A 230 18.52 7.40 -8.16
CA TRP A 230 18.26 8.82 -7.93
C TRP A 230 18.88 9.70 -9.01
N GLY A 231 18.10 10.63 -9.53
CA GLY A 231 18.53 11.61 -10.53
C GLY A 231 18.83 11.05 -11.92
N THR A 232 18.63 9.74 -12.15
CA THR A 232 18.88 9.13 -13.47
C THR A 232 17.60 9.16 -14.33
N GLU A 233 17.78 9.23 -15.64
CA GLU A 233 16.73 9.03 -16.63
C GLU A 233 17.10 7.87 -17.54
N ARG A 234 16.23 6.85 -17.58
CA ARG A 234 16.37 5.71 -18.50
C ARG A 234 15.56 6.02 -19.74
N GLN A 235 16.25 6.31 -20.81
CA GLN A 235 15.68 6.55 -22.14
C GLN A 235 15.71 5.27 -22.97
N GLY A 236 14.95 5.26 -24.08
CA GLY A 236 14.90 4.15 -25.02
C GLY A 236 14.12 2.95 -24.48
N ILE A 237 13.20 3.18 -23.57
CA ILE A 237 12.25 2.14 -23.11
C ILE A 237 11.08 2.14 -24.10
N ASP A 238 11.33 1.63 -25.29
CA ASP A 238 10.39 1.65 -26.39
C ASP A 238 9.51 0.41 -26.41
N PHE A 239 8.33 0.52 -27.04
CA PHE A 239 7.38 -0.55 -27.23
C PHE A 239 6.97 -0.62 -28.69
N HIS A 240 6.89 -1.84 -29.23
CA HIS A 240 6.34 -2.11 -30.54
C HIS A 240 5.05 -2.91 -30.39
N LEU A 241 3.93 -2.27 -30.68
CA LEU A 241 2.63 -2.88 -30.52
C LEU A 241 2.38 -3.88 -31.65
N PRO A 242 2.01 -5.13 -31.36
CA PRO A 242 1.66 -6.08 -32.39
C PRO A 242 0.36 -5.66 -33.08
N ARG A 243 0.14 -6.13 -34.30
CA ARG A 243 -1.17 -6.01 -34.94
C ARG A 243 -2.24 -6.70 -34.10
N ALA A 244 -3.49 -6.20 -34.19
CA ALA A 244 -4.62 -6.68 -33.44
C ALA A 244 -4.70 -8.22 -33.44
N MET A 245 -4.73 -8.82 -32.27
CA MET A 245 -4.87 -10.27 -32.09
C MET A 245 -6.33 -10.68 -32.23
N ARG A 246 -6.59 -11.76 -32.96
CA ARG A 246 -7.93 -12.36 -33.09
C ARG A 246 -8.21 -13.42 -32.02
N THR A 247 -7.54 -13.33 -30.89
CA THR A 247 -7.72 -14.25 -29.75
C THR A 247 -8.73 -13.63 -28.81
N SER A 248 -9.75 -14.38 -28.44
CA SER A 248 -10.84 -13.91 -27.59
C SER A 248 -11.33 -14.98 -26.62
N VAL A 249 -11.96 -14.54 -25.56
CA VAL A 249 -12.80 -15.34 -24.69
C VAL A 249 -14.21 -14.78 -24.74
N GLU A 250 -15.18 -15.66 -24.96
CA GLU A 250 -16.61 -15.35 -24.92
C GLU A 250 -17.27 -16.30 -23.94
N GLY A 251 -18.36 -15.89 -23.32
CA GLY A 251 -18.99 -16.75 -22.35
C GLY A 251 -20.24 -16.19 -21.73
N SER A 252 -20.70 -16.89 -20.71
CA SER A 252 -21.93 -16.57 -19.98
C SER A 252 -21.70 -16.68 -18.48
N VAL A 253 -22.46 -15.89 -17.71
CA VAL A 253 -22.45 -15.91 -16.25
C VAL A 253 -23.85 -16.18 -15.73
N PHE A 254 -24.01 -17.26 -14.97
CA PHE A 254 -25.28 -17.69 -14.41
C PHE A 254 -25.18 -17.99 -12.91
N HIS A 255 -26.27 -17.80 -12.17
CA HIS A 255 -26.43 -18.27 -10.81
C HIS A 255 -26.60 -19.79 -10.76
N GLY A 256 -25.80 -20.49 -9.97
CA GLY A 256 -25.81 -21.94 -9.87
C GLY A 256 -27.07 -22.52 -9.25
N ASP A 257 -27.74 -21.77 -8.38
CA ASP A 257 -28.97 -22.17 -7.68
C ASP A 257 -30.21 -22.00 -8.53
N SER A 258 -30.31 -20.93 -9.33
CA SER A 258 -31.48 -20.56 -10.09
C SER A 258 -31.35 -20.76 -11.60
N GLY A 259 -30.10 -20.92 -12.11
CA GLY A 259 -29.83 -20.95 -13.55
C GLY A 259 -30.11 -19.62 -14.26
N GLN A 260 -30.42 -18.54 -13.50
CA GLN A 260 -30.68 -17.24 -14.09
C GLN A 260 -29.40 -16.50 -14.45
N PRO A 261 -29.42 -15.66 -15.51
CA PRO A 261 -28.27 -14.81 -15.85
C PRO A 261 -27.86 -13.90 -14.69
N CYS A 262 -26.55 -13.58 -14.58
CA CYS A 262 -26.01 -12.64 -13.61
C CYS A 262 -25.51 -11.34 -14.26
N PRO A 263 -26.38 -10.42 -14.70
CA PRO A 263 -25.97 -9.14 -15.28
C PRO A 263 -25.37 -8.16 -14.25
N ALA A 264 -25.59 -8.42 -12.96
CA ALA A 264 -24.98 -7.68 -11.85
C ALA A 264 -23.54 -8.13 -11.54
N CYS A 265 -23.12 -9.24 -12.13
CA CYS A 265 -21.74 -9.71 -12.03
C CYS A 265 -20.77 -8.82 -12.81
N ASN A 266 -19.50 -8.87 -12.41
CA ASN A 266 -18.39 -8.31 -13.17
C ASN A 266 -17.40 -9.44 -13.46
N VAL A 267 -17.06 -9.64 -14.71
CA VAL A 267 -16.07 -10.63 -15.14
C VAL A 267 -14.71 -9.96 -15.24
N ILE A 268 -13.78 -10.41 -14.43
CA ILE A 268 -12.40 -9.95 -14.38
C ILE A 268 -11.55 -10.98 -15.09
N VAL A 269 -10.77 -10.54 -16.05
CA VAL A 269 -9.82 -11.38 -16.78
C VAL A 269 -8.43 -11.12 -16.21
N ILE A 270 -7.85 -12.14 -15.62
CA ILE A 270 -6.54 -12.12 -15.00
C ILE A 270 -5.60 -12.91 -15.90
N GLY A 271 -4.58 -12.25 -16.42
CA GLY A 271 -3.55 -12.85 -17.27
C GLY A 271 -2.33 -13.28 -16.47
N PRO A 272 -1.25 -13.65 -17.18
CA PRO A 272 0.02 -14.04 -16.58
C PRO A 272 0.52 -13.02 -15.55
N GLY A 273 1.24 -13.48 -14.51
CA GLY A 273 1.70 -12.64 -13.41
C GLY A 273 0.62 -12.12 -12.49
N ASN A 274 -0.55 -12.74 -12.52
CA ASN A 274 -1.69 -12.30 -11.71
C ASN A 274 -2.15 -10.87 -12.05
N MET A 275 -1.90 -10.41 -13.28
CA MET A 275 -2.24 -9.08 -13.76
C MET A 275 -3.67 -9.04 -14.29
N ILE A 276 -4.44 -8.06 -13.81
CA ILE A 276 -5.76 -7.80 -14.39
C ILE A 276 -5.56 -7.16 -15.76
N VAL A 277 -5.96 -7.88 -16.79
CA VAL A 277 -5.88 -7.43 -18.18
C VAL A 277 -7.18 -6.78 -18.65
N SER A 278 -8.32 -7.22 -18.10
CA SER A 278 -9.64 -6.70 -18.48
C SER A 278 -10.66 -6.85 -17.36
N SER A 279 -11.73 -6.07 -17.47
CA SER A 279 -12.94 -6.20 -16.66
C SER A 279 -14.14 -5.84 -17.53
N VAL A 280 -15.15 -6.70 -17.57
CA VAL A 280 -16.35 -6.54 -18.37
C VAL A 280 -17.59 -6.91 -17.55
N SER A 281 -18.64 -6.09 -17.62
CA SER A 281 -19.95 -6.44 -17.06
C SER A 281 -20.77 -7.18 -18.12
N PRO A 282 -21.32 -8.35 -17.82
CA PRO A 282 -22.19 -9.09 -18.74
C PRO A 282 -23.40 -8.27 -19.18
N ASP A 283 -24.00 -8.64 -20.27
CA ASP A 283 -25.28 -8.09 -20.73
C ASP A 283 -26.47 -8.65 -19.90
N GLU A 284 -27.71 -8.32 -20.31
CA GLU A 284 -28.94 -8.76 -19.61
C GLU A 284 -29.14 -10.27 -19.69
N GLN A 285 -28.58 -10.93 -20.71
CA GLN A 285 -28.59 -12.37 -20.89
C GLN A 285 -27.44 -13.07 -20.19
N GLY A 286 -26.60 -12.31 -19.48
CA GLY A 286 -25.42 -12.83 -18.79
C GLY A 286 -24.22 -13.06 -19.72
N LEU A 287 -24.28 -12.65 -20.98
CA LEU A 287 -23.25 -12.88 -21.97
C LEU A 287 -22.13 -11.85 -21.87
N PHE A 288 -20.89 -12.29 -22.09
CA PHE A 288 -19.73 -11.43 -22.17
C PHE A 288 -18.74 -11.88 -23.25
N ALA A 289 -17.94 -10.92 -23.73
CA ALA A 289 -16.84 -11.18 -24.65
C ALA A 289 -15.66 -10.25 -24.35
N VAL A 290 -14.45 -10.79 -24.35
CA VAL A 290 -13.20 -10.03 -24.28
C VAL A 290 -12.32 -10.42 -25.46
N ARG A 291 -12.01 -9.46 -26.32
CA ARG A 291 -11.30 -9.66 -27.57
C ARG A 291 -9.98 -8.90 -27.58
N GLY A 292 -9.01 -9.38 -28.37
CA GLY A 292 -7.70 -8.76 -28.50
C GLY A 292 -6.75 -9.14 -27.36
N LEU A 293 -6.86 -10.37 -26.87
CA LEU A 293 -5.97 -10.91 -25.85
C LEU A 293 -4.76 -11.62 -26.48
N HIS A 294 -3.62 -11.66 -25.79
CA HIS A 294 -2.52 -12.54 -26.13
C HIS A 294 -2.91 -14.01 -25.93
N PRO A 295 -2.33 -14.95 -26.69
CA PRO A 295 -2.35 -16.35 -26.30
C PRO A 295 -1.68 -16.55 -24.94
N GLY A 296 -2.19 -17.48 -24.14
CA GLY A 296 -1.64 -17.77 -22.80
C GLY A 296 -2.70 -18.26 -21.83
N GLU A 297 -2.26 -18.50 -20.61
CA GLU A 297 -3.15 -18.91 -19.52
C GLU A 297 -3.82 -17.70 -18.87
N TYR A 298 -5.12 -17.79 -18.68
CA TYR A 298 -5.94 -16.76 -18.05
C TYR A 298 -6.85 -17.36 -17.00
N ARG A 299 -7.17 -16.56 -15.98
CA ARG A 299 -8.24 -16.86 -15.04
C ARG A 299 -9.36 -15.85 -15.23
N LEU A 300 -10.55 -16.35 -15.33
CA LEU A 300 -11.79 -15.57 -15.41
C LEU A 300 -12.46 -15.62 -14.04
N VAL A 301 -12.70 -14.47 -13.46
CA VAL A 301 -13.35 -14.34 -12.16
C VAL A 301 -14.64 -13.56 -12.35
N ALA A 302 -15.79 -14.19 -12.13
CA ALA A 302 -17.09 -13.51 -12.04
C ALA A 302 -17.45 -13.26 -10.58
N GLN A 303 -17.84 -12.03 -10.26
CA GLN A 303 -18.27 -11.68 -8.91
C GLN A 303 -19.32 -10.57 -8.93
N THR A 304 -20.22 -10.58 -7.94
CA THR A 304 -21.13 -9.46 -7.70
C THR A 304 -20.46 -8.32 -6.95
N GLY A 305 -20.96 -7.10 -7.09
CA GLY A 305 -20.39 -5.91 -6.46
C GLY A 305 -20.39 -5.93 -4.93
N ASP A 306 -21.34 -6.63 -4.32
CA ASP A 306 -21.44 -6.90 -2.88
C ASP A 306 -20.55 -8.07 -2.42
N GLY A 307 -20.02 -8.84 -3.38
CA GLY A 307 -19.21 -10.03 -3.13
C GLY A 307 -20.00 -11.21 -2.59
N GLY A 308 -21.32 -11.24 -2.80
CA GLY A 308 -22.19 -12.35 -2.37
C GLY A 308 -22.05 -13.60 -3.23
N PHE A 309 -21.70 -13.44 -4.50
CA PHE A 309 -21.52 -14.52 -5.46
C PHE A 309 -20.16 -14.47 -6.14
N TYR A 310 -19.65 -15.64 -6.48
CA TYR A 310 -18.32 -15.81 -7.05
C TYR A 310 -18.23 -17.06 -7.94
N ALA A 311 -17.50 -16.95 -9.04
CA ALA A 311 -17.03 -18.06 -9.85
C ALA A 311 -15.62 -17.79 -10.36
N GLU A 312 -14.85 -18.83 -10.57
CA GLU A 312 -13.51 -18.77 -11.15
C GLU A 312 -13.31 -19.93 -12.11
N GLU A 313 -12.74 -19.64 -13.28
CA GLU A 313 -12.41 -20.63 -14.30
C GLU A 313 -11.05 -20.29 -14.93
N SER A 314 -10.21 -21.29 -15.14
CA SER A 314 -8.91 -21.15 -15.81
C SER A 314 -9.03 -21.59 -17.26
N VAL A 315 -8.53 -20.77 -18.19
CA VAL A 315 -8.61 -21.02 -19.62
C VAL A 315 -7.25 -20.83 -20.28
N LEU A 316 -6.93 -21.67 -21.26
CA LEU A 316 -5.77 -21.52 -22.12
C LEU A 316 -6.23 -20.90 -23.46
N LEU A 317 -5.89 -19.64 -23.69
CA LEU A 317 -6.17 -18.97 -24.95
C LEU A 317 -5.14 -19.34 -26.00
N VAL A 318 -5.61 -19.85 -27.12
CA VAL A 318 -4.78 -20.25 -28.27
C VAL A 318 -4.93 -19.21 -29.38
N SER A 319 -3.83 -18.91 -30.07
CA SER A 319 -3.76 -17.92 -31.15
C SER A 319 -4.89 -18.06 -32.15
N ARG A 320 -5.53 -16.95 -32.47
CA ARG A 320 -6.61 -16.82 -33.48
C ARG A 320 -7.85 -17.69 -33.20
N LYS A 321 -8.06 -18.09 -31.95
CA LYS A 321 -9.25 -18.84 -31.53
C LYS A 321 -10.08 -18.05 -30.52
N THR A 322 -11.37 -18.28 -30.55
CA THR A 322 -12.30 -17.90 -29.49
C THR A 322 -12.49 -19.11 -28.58
N ILE A 323 -12.37 -18.91 -27.29
CA ILE A 323 -12.69 -19.91 -26.27
C ILE A 323 -14.03 -19.53 -25.63
N GLU A 324 -14.93 -20.50 -25.55
CA GLU A 324 -16.21 -20.34 -24.88
C GLU A 324 -16.16 -20.85 -23.44
N VAL A 325 -16.73 -20.10 -22.51
CA VAL A 325 -16.70 -20.38 -21.06
C VAL A 325 -18.06 -20.14 -20.44
N ALA A 326 -18.48 -21.03 -19.54
CA ALA A 326 -19.65 -20.82 -18.67
C ALA A 326 -19.17 -20.59 -17.23
N LEU A 327 -19.44 -19.42 -16.67
CA LEU A 327 -19.14 -19.09 -15.28
C LEU A 327 -20.40 -19.26 -14.44
N VAL A 328 -20.40 -20.27 -13.57
CA VAL A 328 -21.52 -20.56 -12.68
C VAL A 328 -21.19 -20.00 -11.29
N VAL A 329 -21.79 -18.85 -10.95
CA VAL A 329 -21.54 -18.22 -9.67
C VAL A 329 -22.29 -18.92 -8.54
N SER A 330 -21.58 -19.17 -7.46
CA SER A 330 -22.11 -19.71 -6.21
C SER A 330 -21.97 -18.71 -5.07
N THR A 331 -22.68 -18.94 -3.96
CA THR A 331 -22.58 -18.10 -2.77
C THR A 331 -21.19 -18.17 -2.16
N THR A 332 -20.73 -17.04 -1.65
CA THR A 332 -19.50 -16.98 -0.85
C THR A 332 -19.71 -17.65 0.51
N GLN A 333 -18.61 -18.06 1.14
CA GLN A 333 -18.61 -18.86 2.36
C GLN A 333 -18.16 -18.05 3.57
N ASP A 334 -18.40 -18.59 4.76
CA ASP A 334 -17.83 -18.06 5.97
C ASP A 334 -16.51 -18.79 6.33
N VAL A 335 -15.57 -18.06 6.93
CA VAL A 335 -14.38 -18.64 7.56
C VAL A 335 -14.44 -18.34 9.05
N ILE A 336 -14.50 -19.40 9.84
CA ILE A 336 -14.69 -19.34 11.30
C ILE A 336 -13.46 -19.96 11.96
N GLY A 337 -12.90 -19.23 12.91
CA GLY A 337 -11.71 -19.68 13.62
C GLY A 337 -11.56 -19.03 14.99
N ARG A 338 -10.47 -19.39 15.66
CA ARG A 338 -10.12 -18.82 16.97
C ARG A 338 -8.62 -18.59 17.10
N ILE A 339 -8.26 -17.62 17.92
CA ILE A 339 -6.90 -17.40 18.38
C ILE A 339 -6.71 -18.08 19.72
N VAL A 340 -5.65 -18.86 19.87
CA VAL A 340 -5.32 -19.60 21.09
C VAL A 340 -3.90 -19.24 21.53
N ALA A 341 -3.74 -18.85 22.78
CA ALA A 341 -2.42 -18.69 23.39
C ALA A 341 -1.76 -20.06 23.58
N GLU A 342 -0.54 -20.25 23.07
CA GLU A 342 0.23 -21.48 23.23
C GLU A 342 1.14 -21.41 24.45
N THR A 343 1.70 -20.23 24.72
CA THR A 343 2.46 -19.92 25.93
C THR A 343 1.72 -18.87 26.75
N SER A 344 1.99 -18.80 28.05
CA SER A 344 1.33 -17.81 28.92
C SER A 344 1.61 -16.39 28.43
N PRO A 345 0.57 -15.58 28.18
CA PRO A 345 0.77 -14.18 27.87
C PRO A 345 1.42 -13.46 29.06
N PRO A 346 2.16 -12.37 28.84
CA PRO A 346 2.56 -11.46 29.91
C PRO A 346 1.35 -11.04 30.72
N GLN A 347 1.55 -10.65 31.98
CA GLN A 347 0.48 -10.34 32.95
C GLN A 347 -0.55 -9.28 32.56
N ASP A 348 -0.42 -8.69 31.37
CA ASP A 348 -1.42 -7.80 30.78
C ASP A 348 -2.65 -8.62 30.34
N ASP A 349 -3.82 -8.10 30.73
CA ASP A 349 -5.15 -8.71 30.55
C ASP A 349 -5.33 -9.40 29.18
N PRO A 350 -5.66 -10.70 29.13
CA PRO A 350 -5.93 -11.43 27.89
C PRO A 350 -6.98 -10.77 26.98
N ALA A 351 -7.93 -10.01 27.55
CA ALA A 351 -8.94 -9.29 26.80
C ALA A 351 -8.33 -8.12 26.00
N THR A 352 -7.29 -7.47 26.52
CA THR A 352 -6.58 -6.38 25.84
C THR A 352 -5.73 -6.90 24.67
N LEU A 353 -5.18 -8.10 24.78
CA LEU A 353 -4.42 -8.74 23.70
C LEU A 353 -5.31 -9.04 22.48
N ASN A 354 -6.52 -9.53 22.70
CA ASN A 354 -7.44 -9.83 21.60
C ASN A 354 -7.96 -8.58 20.88
N GLN A 355 -8.00 -7.42 21.56
CA GLN A 355 -8.44 -6.15 20.94
C GLN A 355 -7.37 -5.53 20.03
N ALA A 356 -6.10 -5.78 20.29
CA ALA A 356 -4.99 -5.24 19.51
C ALA A 356 -4.70 -6.04 18.23
N MET A 357 -4.81 -7.37 18.28
CA MET A 357 -4.49 -8.25 17.15
C MET A 357 -5.53 -8.15 16.03
N ARG A 358 -5.06 -8.21 14.79
CA ARG A 358 -5.91 -8.22 13.60
C ARG A 358 -5.63 -9.46 12.75
N VAL A 359 -6.63 -10.30 12.59
CA VAL A 359 -6.58 -11.40 11.63
C VAL A 359 -6.98 -10.85 10.26
N ARG A 360 -6.25 -11.22 9.22
CA ARG A 360 -6.53 -10.81 7.83
C ARG A 360 -6.51 -12.04 6.95
N LEU A 361 -7.50 -12.11 6.07
CA LEU A 361 -7.60 -13.14 5.05
C LEU A 361 -7.35 -12.48 3.69
N VAL A 362 -6.37 -12.97 2.96
CA VAL A 362 -5.94 -12.40 1.68
C VAL A 362 -6.05 -13.48 0.62
N SER A 363 -6.87 -13.25 -0.40
CA SER A 363 -6.99 -14.21 -1.52
C SER A 363 -5.64 -14.39 -2.22
N ASP A 364 -5.30 -15.62 -2.57
CA ASP A 364 -4.15 -15.96 -3.41
C ASP A 364 -4.35 -15.43 -4.85
N VAL A 365 -5.59 -15.32 -5.26
CA VAL A 365 -5.99 -14.63 -6.48
C VAL A 365 -5.90 -13.13 -6.23
N GLY A 366 -4.98 -12.45 -6.92
CA GLY A 366 -4.81 -11.00 -6.80
C GLY A 366 -6.14 -10.28 -6.99
N ALA A 367 -6.68 -9.73 -5.90
CA ALA A 367 -7.93 -9.00 -5.98
C ALA A 367 -7.74 -7.71 -6.79
N PRO A 368 -8.60 -7.45 -7.77
CA PRO A 368 -8.50 -6.30 -8.66
C PRO A 368 -8.51 -4.93 -7.99
N SER A 369 -8.93 -4.83 -6.75
CA SER A 369 -9.22 -3.56 -6.10
C SER A 369 -8.66 -3.39 -4.70
N GLY A 370 -7.77 -4.24 -4.21
CA GLY A 370 -7.27 -4.15 -2.83
C GLY A 370 -8.35 -4.30 -1.75
N ARG A 371 -9.57 -4.63 -2.13
CA ARG A 371 -10.76 -4.65 -1.26
C ARG A 371 -11.00 -5.96 -0.50
N LEU A 372 -10.17 -6.97 -0.65
CA LEU A 372 -10.39 -8.27 0.00
C LEU A 372 -9.62 -8.46 1.30
N THR A 373 -9.33 -7.40 2.02
CA THR A 373 -9.07 -7.52 3.44
C THR A 373 -10.38 -7.27 4.18
N ARG A 374 -11.23 -8.25 4.29
CA ARG A 374 -12.36 -8.17 5.22
C ARG A 374 -11.77 -8.23 6.64
N LEU A 375 -12.14 -7.28 7.46
CA LEU A 375 -11.85 -7.36 8.89
C LEU A 375 -12.85 -8.33 9.49
N PRO A 376 -12.39 -9.30 10.29
CA PRO A 376 -13.29 -10.23 10.93
C PRO A 376 -14.07 -9.52 12.04
N THR A 377 -15.23 -10.05 12.37
CA THR A 377 -15.85 -9.78 13.66
C THR A 377 -15.10 -10.61 14.70
N LEU A 378 -14.41 -9.97 15.64
CA LEU A 378 -13.76 -10.60 16.77
C LEU A 378 -14.75 -10.68 17.94
N ALA A 379 -14.96 -11.90 18.46
CA ALA A 379 -15.75 -12.11 19.68
C ALA A 379 -14.85 -12.15 20.92
N ALA A 380 -15.46 -11.93 22.09
CA ALA A 380 -14.80 -12.18 23.37
C ALA A 380 -14.40 -13.67 23.44
N GLY A 381 -13.11 -13.94 23.71
CA GLY A 381 -12.59 -15.31 23.73
C GLY A 381 -11.71 -15.67 22.54
N GLY A 382 -11.43 -14.72 21.63
CA GLY A 382 -10.51 -14.89 20.50
C GLY A 382 -11.15 -15.55 19.27
N GLU A 383 -12.44 -15.79 19.27
CA GLU A 383 -13.15 -16.27 18.08
C GLU A 383 -13.26 -15.18 17.03
N PHE A 384 -13.11 -15.56 15.76
CA PHE A 384 -13.28 -14.65 14.62
C PHE A 384 -14.11 -15.29 13.52
N ARG A 385 -14.83 -14.43 12.79
CA ARG A 385 -15.62 -14.81 11.62
C ARG A 385 -15.41 -13.84 10.48
N PHE A 386 -15.04 -14.38 9.33
CA PHE A 386 -15.09 -13.68 8.06
C PHE A 386 -16.32 -14.14 7.30
N SER A 387 -17.20 -13.22 6.92
CA SER A 387 -18.36 -13.56 6.12
C SER A 387 -18.16 -13.15 4.66
N GLY A 388 -18.72 -13.94 3.75
CA GLY A 388 -18.67 -13.68 2.33
C GLY A 388 -17.30 -13.88 1.71
N VAL A 389 -16.54 -14.84 2.18
CA VAL A 389 -15.24 -15.22 1.63
C VAL A 389 -15.45 -16.01 0.35
N THR A 390 -14.69 -15.68 -0.70
CA THR A 390 -14.71 -16.44 -1.96
C THR A 390 -14.15 -17.83 -1.74
N PRO A 391 -14.72 -18.88 -2.35
CA PRO A 391 -14.08 -20.20 -2.38
C PRO A 391 -12.67 -20.13 -2.97
N GLY A 392 -11.82 -21.11 -2.64
CA GLY A 392 -10.46 -21.18 -3.15
C GLY A 392 -9.38 -20.88 -2.12
N SER A 393 -8.19 -20.56 -2.58
CA SER A 393 -6.98 -20.43 -1.78
C SER A 393 -6.82 -19.03 -1.19
N HIS A 394 -6.54 -18.98 0.11
CA HIS A 394 -6.34 -17.73 0.85
C HIS A 394 -5.16 -17.83 1.80
N TYR A 395 -4.45 -16.72 2.00
CA TYR A 395 -3.43 -16.60 3.06
C TYR A 395 -4.01 -15.94 4.30
N VAL A 396 -3.70 -16.51 5.45
CA VAL A 396 -4.06 -15.99 6.77
C VAL A 396 -2.89 -15.22 7.36
N PHE A 397 -3.11 -13.96 7.72
CA PHE A 397 -2.14 -13.12 8.40
C PHE A 397 -2.67 -12.65 9.75
N VAL A 398 -1.77 -12.55 10.72
CA VAL A 398 -2.03 -11.86 11.99
C VAL A 398 -1.11 -10.66 12.07
N THR A 399 -1.69 -9.48 12.24
CA THR A 399 -0.97 -8.22 12.34
C THR A 399 -1.24 -7.57 13.70
N GLU A 400 -0.46 -6.54 14.03
CA GLU A 400 -0.56 -5.84 15.31
C GLU A 400 -0.30 -6.74 16.53
N LEU A 401 0.58 -7.74 16.35
CA LEU A 401 1.03 -8.59 17.44
C LEU A 401 1.89 -7.79 18.45
N PRO A 402 1.78 -8.08 19.74
CA PRO A 402 2.73 -7.59 20.74
C PRO A 402 4.18 -7.91 20.36
N LYS A 403 5.12 -7.09 20.82
CA LYS A 403 6.54 -7.28 20.53
C LYS A 403 7.13 -8.61 21.04
N THR A 404 6.46 -9.22 21.99
CA THR A 404 6.81 -10.51 22.59
C THR A 404 6.10 -11.69 21.95
N ALA A 405 5.23 -11.44 20.93
CA ALA A 405 4.37 -12.46 20.37
C ALA A 405 4.63 -12.74 18.89
N TYR A 406 4.34 -13.98 18.49
CA TYR A 406 4.36 -14.42 17.09
C TYR A 406 3.36 -15.56 16.86
N VAL A 407 2.99 -15.78 15.59
CA VAL A 407 2.20 -16.96 15.21
C VAL A 407 3.13 -18.17 15.21
N SER A 408 2.89 -19.12 16.11
CA SER A 408 3.69 -20.34 16.21
C SER A 408 3.27 -21.40 15.20
N ARG A 409 1.96 -21.56 15.02
CA ARG A 409 1.35 -22.49 14.04
C ARG A 409 -0.12 -22.20 13.82
N MET A 410 -0.66 -22.79 12.77
CA MET A 410 -2.10 -22.81 12.47
C MET A 410 -2.57 -24.25 12.28
N LEU A 411 -3.81 -24.52 12.65
CA LEU A 411 -4.42 -25.82 12.51
C LEU A 411 -5.81 -25.69 11.90
N ILE A 412 -6.27 -26.73 11.22
CA ILE A 412 -7.68 -26.91 10.84
C ILE A 412 -8.10 -28.27 11.43
N ASP A 413 -9.16 -28.29 12.22
CA ASP A 413 -9.66 -29.49 12.92
C ASP A 413 -8.56 -30.24 13.69
N GLY A 414 -7.68 -29.50 14.36
CA GLY A 414 -6.56 -30.03 15.14
C GLY A 414 -5.36 -30.52 14.32
N ARG A 415 -5.42 -30.47 12.98
CA ARG A 415 -4.32 -30.87 12.09
C ARG A 415 -3.45 -29.65 11.75
N PRO A 416 -2.13 -29.71 11.94
CA PRO A 416 -1.26 -28.59 11.62
C PRO A 416 -1.23 -28.33 10.10
N LEU A 417 -1.26 -27.06 9.75
CA LEU A 417 -1.01 -26.63 8.38
C LEU A 417 0.50 -26.50 8.13
N ASN A 418 0.93 -26.85 6.93
CA ASN A 418 2.33 -26.67 6.50
C ASN A 418 2.62 -25.27 5.98
N SER A 419 1.59 -24.43 5.82
CA SER A 419 1.71 -23.05 5.35
C SER A 419 0.57 -22.20 5.92
N ARG A 420 0.65 -20.88 5.73
CA ARG A 420 -0.45 -19.95 6.06
C ARG A 420 -1.59 -19.98 5.05
N ARG A 421 -1.53 -20.87 4.08
CA ARG A 421 -2.53 -21.02 3.04
C ARG A 421 -3.66 -21.93 3.53
N VAL A 422 -4.88 -21.45 3.40
CA VAL A 422 -6.12 -22.19 3.67
C VAL A 422 -6.95 -22.30 2.41
N SER A 423 -7.68 -23.38 2.24
CA SER A 423 -8.61 -23.58 1.13
C SER A 423 -10.05 -23.45 1.64
N VAL A 424 -10.77 -22.45 1.14
CA VAL A 424 -12.19 -22.25 1.46
C VAL A 424 -13.01 -23.11 0.50
N PRO A 425 -13.87 -24.02 1.03
CA PRO A 425 -14.69 -24.90 0.20
C PRO A 425 -15.70 -24.11 -0.66
N GLN A 426 -16.19 -24.74 -1.74
CA GLN A 426 -17.19 -24.10 -2.61
C GLN A 426 -18.59 -24.03 -2.00
N SER A 427 -18.99 -25.03 -1.20
CA SER A 427 -20.37 -25.23 -0.76
C SER A 427 -20.56 -25.33 0.75
N ALA A 428 -19.50 -25.07 1.53
CA ALA A 428 -19.54 -25.15 2.99
C ALA A 428 -18.60 -24.11 3.60
N PRO A 429 -18.89 -23.59 4.80
CA PRO A 429 -17.97 -22.74 5.51
C PRO A 429 -16.66 -23.47 5.84
N LEU A 430 -15.57 -22.73 5.95
CA LEU A 430 -14.32 -23.22 6.54
C LEU A 430 -14.41 -23.01 8.05
N GLU A 431 -14.50 -24.09 8.77
CA GLU A 431 -14.55 -24.10 10.25
C GLU A 431 -13.29 -24.72 10.84
N GLY A 432 -13.14 -24.64 12.16
CA GLY A 432 -12.05 -25.28 12.88
C GLY A 432 -10.67 -24.67 12.68
N LEU A 433 -10.57 -23.46 12.07
CA LEU A 433 -9.29 -22.76 11.93
C LEU A 433 -8.82 -22.24 13.29
N GLU A 434 -7.70 -22.76 13.77
CA GLU A 434 -7.07 -22.36 15.01
C GLU A 434 -5.72 -21.69 14.73
N ILE A 435 -5.53 -20.47 15.23
CA ILE A 435 -4.28 -19.72 15.12
C ILE A 435 -3.63 -19.70 16.49
N ARG A 436 -2.46 -20.33 16.63
CA ARG A 436 -1.72 -20.37 17.89
C ARG A 436 -0.69 -19.26 17.96
N ILE A 437 -0.72 -18.52 19.06
CA ILE A 437 0.17 -17.42 19.37
C ILE A 437 1.06 -17.80 20.54
N ALA A 438 2.37 -17.73 20.32
CA ALA A 438 3.36 -17.85 21.39
C ALA A 438 3.84 -16.44 21.81
N PHE A 439 4.13 -16.28 23.10
CA PHE A 439 4.53 -15.02 23.74
C PHE A 439 5.99 -15.05 24.25
N ASP A 440 6.79 -15.89 23.68
CA ASP A 440 8.21 -16.06 23.98
C ASP A 440 9.12 -15.61 22.82
N ALA A 441 8.65 -14.64 22.04
CA ALA A 441 9.44 -14.08 20.95
C ALA A 441 10.73 -13.45 21.46
N GLY A 442 11.80 -13.67 20.72
CA GLY A 442 13.06 -12.98 20.94
C GLY A 442 13.16 -11.64 20.20
N ALA A 443 14.35 -11.05 20.23
CA ALA A 443 14.68 -9.83 19.54
C ALA A 443 16.09 -9.90 18.94
N VAL A 444 16.33 -9.14 17.87
CA VAL A 444 17.66 -8.93 17.32
C VAL A 444 17.93 -7.43 17.29
N GLN A 445 19.04 -7.01 17.89
CA GLN A 445 19.48 -5.62 17.93
C GLN A 445 20.95 -5.51 17.55
N GLY A 446 21.41 -4.33 17.18
CA GLY A 446 22.80 -4.12 16.87
C GLY A 446 23.04 -2.91 15.98
N THR A 447 24.10 -2.97 15.21
CA THR A 447 24.52 -1.90 14.30
C THR A 447 24.75 -2.42 12.89
N VAL A 448 24.58 -1.55 11.92
CA VAL A 448 24.93 -1.83 10.52
C VAL A 448 26.41 -1.58 10.34
N ALA A 449 27.12 -2.55 9.75
CA ALA A 449 28.53 -2.43 9.39
C ALA A 449 28.65 -2.17 7.89
N GLU A 450 29.40 -1.15 7.52
CA GLU A 450 29.78 -0.89 6.14
C GLU A 450 31.09 -1.64 5.82
N GLU A 451 31.09 -2.42 4.76
CA GLU A 451 32.28 -3.12 4.28
C GLU A 451 33.28 -2.09 3.71
N GLY A 452 34.32 -1.78 4.47
CA GLY A 452 35.50 -1.01 3.99
C GLY A 452 35.41 0.52 4.11
N SER A 453 34.38 1.11 4.71
CA SER A 453 34.29 2.57 4.87
C SER A 453 34.45 3.03 6.32
N LYS A 454 35.36 4.00 6.53
CA LYS A 454 35.43 4.81 7.75
C LYS A 454 34.46 6.02 7.71
N ALA A 455 33.49 6.01 6.81
CA ALA A 455 32.57 7.11 6.65
C ALA A 455 31.51 7.11 7.78
N SER A 456 31.34 8.24 8.41
CA SER A 456 30.46 8.45 9.57
C SER A 456 28.95 8.52 9.23
N VAL A 457 28.54 8.15 8.03
CA VAL A 457 27.14 8.25 7.58
C VAL A 457 26.74 6.98 6.84
N THR A 458 25.94 6.15 7.50
CA THR A 458 25.37 4.95 6.90
C THR A 458 24.28 5.34 5.87
N PRO A 459 24.25 4.72 4.68
CA PRO A 459 23.18 4.96 3.70
C PRO A 459 21.80 4.65 4.32
N GLU A 460 20.75 5.34 3.88
CA GLU A 460 19.40 4.97 4.29
C GLU A 460 19.00 3.60 3.79
N GLY A 461 18.33 2.83 4.65
CA GLY A 461 17.89 1.51 4.27
C GLY A 461 17.18 0.75 5.37
N PHE A 462 17.20 -0.55 5.22
CA PHE A 462 16.54 -1.48 6.12
C PHE A 462 17.50 -2.59 6.53
N VAL A 463 17.38 -3.03 7.78
CA VAL A 463 17.91 -4.31 8.22
C VAL A 463 16.89 -5.37 7.93
N VAL A 464 17.32 -6.43 7.29
CA VAL A 464 16.51 -7.59 6.96
C VAL A 464 16.95 -8.74 7.85
N LEU A 465 16.01 -9.37 8.50
CA LEU A 465 16.17 -10.62 9.22
C LEU A 465 15.48 -11.72 8.44
N LEU A 466 16.26 -12.53 7.74
CA LEU A 466 15.79 -13.55 6.82
C LEU A 466 15.84 -14.92 7.49
N PRO A 467 14.69 -15.62 7.67
CA PRO A 467 14.68 -16.97 8.23
C PRO A 467 15.48 -17.96 7.38
N SER A 468 16.14 -18.92 8.02
CA SER A 468 16.87 -19.98 7.29
C SER A 468 15.95 -20.86 6.45
N ARG A 469 14.67 -20.97 6.84
CA ARG A 469 13.60 -21.68 6.11
C ARG A 469 12.62 -20.72 5.44
N TYR A 470 13.13 -19.73 4.76
CA TYR A 470 12.32 -18.69 4.11
C TYR A 470 11.37 -19.26 3.03
N GLU A 471 11.77 -20.35 2.39
CA GLU A 471 10.97 -21.04 1.37
C GLU A 471 9.72 -21.76 1.94
N GLU A 472 9.69 -21.98 3.25
CA GLU A 472 8.50 -22.48 3.92
C GLU A 472 7.57 -21.30 4.21
N ASP A 473 6.33 -21.33 3.74
CA ASP A 473 5.32 -20.23 3.82
C ASP A 473 5.00 -19.76 5.26
N TRP A 474 5.61 -20.34 6.29
CA TRP A 474 5.45 -19.96 7.70
C TRP A 474 6.37 -18.85 8.14
N HIS A 475 7.58 -18.83 7.59
CA HIS A 475 8.62 -17.90 8.00
C HIS A 475 8.85 -16.89 6.90
N PHE A 476 8.69 -15.64 7.22
CA PHE A 476 8.92 -14.53 6.31
C PHE A 476 9.92 -13.56 6.90
N GLU A 477 10.48 -12.74 6.04
CA GLU A 477 11.42 -11.71 6.40
C GLU A 477 10.85 -10.75 7.44
N ARG A 478 11.70 -10.26 8.33
CA ARG A 478 11.39 -9.15 9.21
C ARG A 478 12.25 -7.97 8.86
N LEU A 479 11.63 -6.81 8.77
CA LEU A 479 12.30 -5.59 8.40
C LEU A 479 12.39 -4.68 9.63
N GLY A 480 13.59 -4.15 9.87
CA GLY A 480 13.85 -3.11 10.84
C GLY A 480 14.47 -1.89 10.16
N ARG A 481 14.10 -0.69 10.58
CA ARG A 481 14.83 0.50 10.19
C ARG A 481 16.03 0.66 11.12
N TYR A 482 17.14 1.15 10.60
CA TYR A 482 18.27 1.56 11.41
C TYR A 482 18.42 3.08 11.43
N ARG A 483 19.01 3.60 12.50
CA ARG A 483 19.29 5.03 12.62
C ARG A 483 20.50 5.38 11.75
N ARG A 484 20.37 6.45 10.99
CA ARG A 484 21.40 6.90 10.06
C ARG A 484 22.69 7.38 10.78
N GLU A 485 22.54 7.88 11.99
CA GLU A 485 23.61 8.53 12.74
C GLU A 485 24.64 7.51 13.29
N ASP A 486 24.16 6.36 13.72
CA ASP A 486 24.98 5.34 14.41
C ASP A 486 24.73 3.92 13.88
N GLY A 487 23.89 3.76 12.85
CA GLY A 487 23.56 2.46 12.28
C GLY A 487 22.74 1.55 13.20
N ALA A 488 22.30 2.02 14.37
CA ALA A 488 21.65 1.18 15.36
C ALA A 488 20.25 0.73 14.90
N PHE A 489 19.93 -0.55 15.13
CA PHE A 489 18.64 -1.13 14.83
C PHE A 489 18.14 -2.04 15.96
N ALA A 490 16.80 -2.29 15.98
CA ALA A 490 16.18 -3.27 16.84
C ALA A 490 14.96 -3.88 16.13
N ILE A 491 14.90 -5.21 16.08
CA ILE A 491 13.80 -6.00 15.52
C ILE A 491 13.27 -6.88 16.65
N SER A 492 12.01 -6.69 17.04
CA SER A 492 11.33 -7.46 18.07
C SER A 492 10.29 -8.41 17.47
N GLY A 493 9.71 -9.26 18.29
CA GLY A 493 8.70 -10.24 17.85
C GLY A 493 9.30 -11.33 16.95
N VAL A 494 10.56 -11.66 17.14
CA VAL A 494 11.28 -12.65 16.34
C VAL A 494 10.99 -14.05 16.89
N PRO A 495 10.39 -14.96 16.09
CA PRO A 495 10.24 -16.35 16.51
C PRO A 495 11.60 -16.99 16.82
N PRO A 496 11.69 -17.91 17.79
CA PRO A 496 12.91 -18.68 17.98
C PRO A 496 13.33 -19.42 16.70
N GLY A 497 14.60 -19.35 16.34
CA GLY A 497 15.09 -19.97 15.11
C GLY A 497 16.40 -19.39 14.59
N ALA A 498 16.86 -19.94 13.47
CA ALA A 498 18.07 -19.50 12.78
C ALA A 498 17.72 -18.49 11.66
N TYR A 499 18.49 -17.41 11.61
CA TYR A 499 18.29 -16.31 10.69
C TYR A 499 19.59 -15.87 10.03
N THR A 500 19.45 -15.17 8.92
CA THR A 500 20.51 -14.37 8.32
C THR A 500 20.14 -12.90 8.44
N VAL A 501 20.99 -12.09 9.10
CA VAL A 501 20.82 -10.64 9.24
C VAL A 501 21.74 -9.90 8.29
N PHE A 502 21.22 -8.89 7.61
CA PHE A 502 21.97 -7.99 6.72
C PHE A 502 21.22 -6.66 6.59
N ALA A 503 21.91 -5.65 6.11
CA ALA A 503 21.31 -4.35 5.78
C ALA A 503 21.39 -4.11 4.28
N VAL A 504 20.35 -3.45 3.73
CA VAL A 504 20.30 -3.04 2.32
C VAL A 504 19.89 -1.58 2.23
N GLY A 505 20.37 -0.89 1.20
CA GLY A 505 19.95 0.48 0.93
C GLY A 505 18.47 0.58 0.59
N ARG A 506 17.89 1.76 0.75
CA ARG A 506 16.51 2.04 0.33
C ARG A 506 16.32 1.86 -1.18
N ASP A 507 17.38 2.05 -1.94
CA ASP A 507 17.48 1.87 -3.37
C ASP A 507 17.91 0.44 -3.78
N ASN A 508 17.75 -0.52 -2.87
CA ASN A 508 18.11 -1.90 -3.17
C ASN A 508 17.28 -2.46 -4.33
N HIS A 509 17.92 -3.33 -5.11
CA HIS A 509 17.33 -3.99 -6.26
C HIS A 509 17.09 -5.49 -6.05
N PHE A 510 17.28 -5.97 -4.81
CA PHE A 510 17.09 -7.38 -4.49
C PHE A 510 15.59 -7.72 -4.38
N ASP A 511 15.22 -8.84 -4.98
CA ASP A 511 13.89 -9.42 -4.87
C ASP A 511 13.98 -10.77 -4.16
N LEU A 512 13.44 -10.83 -2.94
CA LEU A 512 13.44 -12.07 -2.14
C LEU A 512 12.62 -13.21 -2.77
N GLY A 513 11.81 -12.93 -3.79
CA GLY A 513 11.15 -13.94 -4.61
C GLY A 513 12.03 -14.56 -5.68
N ILE A 514 13.25 -14.04 -5.90
CA ILE A 514 14.22 -14.55 -6.87
C ILE A 514 15.27 -15.38 -6.15
N ALA A 515 15.36 -16.66 -6.47
CA ALA A 515 16.26 -17.62 -5.81
C ALA A 515 17.75 -17.17 -5.86
N GLU A 516 18.17 -16.51 -6.93
CA GLU A 516 19.54 -16.01 -7.07
C GLU A 516 19.84 -14.85 -6.11
N ASP A 517 18.91 -13.89 -5.98
CA ASP A 517 19.03 -12.78 -5.04
C ASP A 517 19.02 -13.30 -3.60
N LEU A 518 18.12 -14.22 -3.30
CA LEU A 518 18.03 -14.85 -1.99
C LEU A 518 19.34 -15.56 -1.58
N ARG A 519 19.93 -16.33 -2.51
CA ARG A 519 21.22 -16.99 -2.29
C ARG A 519 22.34 -15.96 -2.06
N TYR A 520 22.42 -14.94 -2.91
CA TYR A 520 23.40 -13.86 -2.81
C TYR A 520 23.37 -13.14 -1.45
N LEU A 521 22.17 -12.83 -0.97
CA LEU A 521 21.96 -12.18 0.32
C LEU A 521 22.31 -13.09 1.51
N ARG A 522 21.98 -14.39 1.41
CA ARG A 522 22.33 -15.38 2.46
C ARG A 522 23.83 -15.61 2.60
N GLU A 523 24.56 -15.61 1.50
CA GLU A 523 26.02 -15.79 1.51
C GLU A 523 26.75 -14.62 2.15
N ARG A 524 26.21 -13.40 2.04
CA ARG A 524 26.84 -12.16 2.54
C ARG A 524 26.30 -11.70 3.87
N GLY A 525 25.13 -12.16 4.26
CA GLY A 525 24.55 -11.87 5.56
C GLY A 525 25.21 -12.65 6.70
N ARG A 526 25.02 -12.17 7.92
CA ARG A 526 25.51 -12.82 9.14
C ARG A 526 24.46 -13.75 9.73
N ARG A 527 24.85 -14.98 10.04
CA ARG A 527 23.97 -15.93 10.71
C ARG A 527 23.79 -15.59 12.17
N VAL A 528 22.56 -15.64 12.65
CA VAL A 528 22.18 -15.44 14.06
C VAL A 528 21.19 -16.53 14.47
N LEU A 529 21.29 -16.98 15.71
CA LEU A 529 20.35 -17.90 16.34
C LEU A 529 19.62 -17.12 17.44
N VAL A 530 18.31 -17.17 17.43
CA VAL A 530 17.46 -16.50 18.42
C VAL A 530 16.75 -17.57 19.23
N ALA A 531 16.94 -17.59 20.54
CA ALA A 531 16.18 -18.45 21.44
C ALA A 531 14.92 -17.75 21.97
N ALA A 532 14.06 -18.51 22.62
CA ALA A 532 12.84 -17.99 23.25
C ALA A 532 13.19 -16.91 24.30
N ASN A 533 12.51 -15.76 24.26
CA ASN A 533 12.72 -14.61 25.14
C ASN A 533 14.15 -14.01 25.12
N GLU A 534 14.96 -14.36 24.14
CA GLU A 534 16.34 -13.90 24.02
C GLU A 534 16.45 -12.62 23.21
N SER A 535 17.33 -11.71 23.64
CA SER A 535 17.75 -10.56 22.84
C SER A 535 19.17 -10.78 22.35
N VAL A 536 19.31 -11.01 21.06
CA VAL A 536 20.62 -11.26 20.42
C VAL A 536 21.17 -9.95 19.88
N THR A 537 22.46 -9.69 20.17
CA THR A 537 23.19 -8.56 19.55
C THR A 537 23.96 -9.04 18.34
N ALA A 538 23.73 -8.39 17.20
CA ALA A 538 24.37 -8.75 15.93
C ALA A 538 24.79 -7.51 15.14
N GLU A 539 25.89 -7.63 14.42
CA GLU A 539 26.31 -6.68 13.41
C GLU A 539 25.71 -7.09 12.07
N ALA A 540 24.95 -6.19 11.41
CA ALA A 540 24.35 -6.45 10.12
C ALA A 540 25.24 -5.89 9.00
N PRO A 541 25.88 -6.74 8.17
CA PRO A 541 26.66 -6.28 7.05
C PRO A 541 25.78 -5.53 6.04
N PHE A 542 26.23 -4.38 5.56
CA PHE A 542 25.56 -3.63 4.51
C PHE A 542 25.88 -4.27 3.16
N ILE A 543 24.86 -4.69 2.44
CA ILE A 543 24.98 -5.32 1.12
C ILE A 543 24.58 -4.29 0.05
N ALA A 544 25.56 -3.82 -0.70
CA ALA A 544 25.32 -2.91 -1.82
C ALA A 544 24.64 -3.63 -2.99
N ASN A 545 23.95 -2.85 -3.85
CA ASN A 545 23.39 -3.38 -5.09
C ASN A 545 24.48 -4.01 -5.96
N ARG A 546 24.13 -5.05 -6.69
CA ARG A 546 24.96 -5.59 -7.77
C ARG A 546 25.12 -4.52 -8.85
N GLU A 547 26.32 -4.36 -9.39
CA GLU A 547 26.60 -3.50 -10.55
C GLU A 547 25.96 -4.03 -11.84
#